data_4d2c7c213c4a56b0bc7254ecd56464fd
#
_entry.id   4d2c7c213c4a56b0bc7254ecd56464fd
#
_cell.length_a   1.000
_cell.length_b   1.000
_cell.length_c   1.000
_cell.angle_alpha   90.00
_cell.angle_beta   90.00
_cell.angle_gamma   90.00
#
_symmetry.space_group_name_H-M   'P 1'
#
loop_
_entity.id
_entity.type
_entity.pdbx_description
1 polymer ?
#
loop_
_entity_poly.entity_id
_entity_poly.type
_entity_poly.pdbx_seq_one_letter_code
_entity_poly.pdbx_strand_id
1 'polypeptide(L)'
;RLTLSCAVLITLFMTLQIPFLAVALIVVFYVSQPNVLMIKLVSVVFFVTVTVALGGVLLIIKWTYDYPLIRLAASVALFFCALYLMRVLGKLGLAFFVVALAVIYAQTFPSMTSQSEILVRLLLWLWVAINTAILVTLLVNACFQQAFPGNQFKARLAGMLHEVARRLAAPDAEAPPTFGETAAQFNQLQSLFAQASRATPEIAAAPQAWRSRLAATLRCYQLATLLQDRKSVV
;
A
#
# COMPACT_ATOMS: atom_id res chain seq x y z
N ARG A 1 2.15 -1.50 12.48
CA ARG A 1 2.85 -0.64 11.50
C ARG A 1 2.07 0.64 11.22
N LEU A 2 0.80 0.51 10.78
CA LEU A 2 -0.06 1.67 10.50
C LEU A 2 -0.16 2.61 11.70
N THR A 3 -0.49 2.07 12.88
CA THR A 3 -0.61 2.84 14.13
C THR A 3 0.68 3.59 14.48
N LEU A 4 1.82 2.92 14.30
CA LEU A 4 3.13 3.55 14.55
C LEU A 4 3.41 4.67 13.54
N SER A 5 3.13 4.44 12.24
CA SER A 5 3.29 5.50 11.23
C SER A 5 2.42 6.72 11.55
N CYS A 6 1.16 6.49 11.96
CA CYS A 6 0.28 7.59 12.37
C CYS A 6 0.80 8.31 13.62
N ALA A 7 1.24 7.57 14.64
CA ALA A 7 1.78 8.17 15.87
C ALA A 7 3.03 9.02 15.59
N VAL A 8 3.99 8.48 14.83
CA VAL A 8 5.20 9.20 14.43
C VAL A 8 4.85 10.43 13.60
N LEU A 9 3.88 10.31 12.66
CA LEU A 9 3.47 11.44 11.85
C LEU A 9 2.82 12.55 12.68
N ILE A 10 1.91 12.19 13.60
CA ILE A 10 1.25 13.16 14.49
C ILE A 10 2.28 13.90 15.34
N THR A 11 3.21 13.16 15.98
CA THR A 11 4.26 13.79 16.79
C THR A 11 5.15 14.71 15.96
N LEU A 12 5.52 14.30 14.74
CA LEU A 12 6.34 15.10 13.83
C LEU A 12 5.60 16.39 13.41
N PHE A 13 4.33 16.29 13.03
CA PHE A 13 3.53 17.44 12.62
C PHE A 13 3.28 18.42 13.75
N MET A 14 3.04 17.92 14.96
CA MET A 14 2.87 18.76 16.14
C MET A 14 4.17 19.46 16.55
N THR A 15 5.32 18.78 16.47
CA THR A 15 6.62 19.37 16.81
C THR A 15 7.10 20.39 15.80
N LEU A 16 6.90 20.14 14.50
CA LEU A 16 7.30 21.01 13.40
C LEU A 16 6.22 22.04 13.00
N GLN A 17 5.04 21.99 13.65
CA GLN A 17 3.89 22.85 13.34
C GLN A 17 3.51 22.84 11.84
N ILE A 18 3.59 21.66 11.20
CA ILE A 18 3.24 21.50 9.80
C ILE A 18 1.70 21.54 9.66
N PRO A 19 1.14 22.39 8.79
CA PRO A 19 -0.29 22.41 8.53
C PRO A 19 -0.74 21.16 7.75
N PHE A 20 -2.07 20.94 7.66
CA PHE A 20 -2.69 19.87 6.86
C PHE A 20 -2.49 18.44 7.39
N LEU A 21 -2.41 18.25 8.72
CA LEU A 21 -2.29 16.94 9.36
C LEU A 21 -3.36 15.94 8.86
N ALA A 22 -4.60 16.37 8.66
CA ALA A 22 -5.69 15.51 8.20
C ALA A 22 -5.39 14.89 6.83
N VAL A 23 -4.89 15.70 5.88
CA VAL A 23 -4.50 15.22 4.54
C VAL A 23 -3.33 14.23 4.64
N ALA A 24 -2.35 14.54 5.47
CA ALA A 24 -1.19 13.68 5.68
C ALA A 24 -1.59 12.30 6.28
N LEU A 25 -2.53 12.27 7.22
CA LEU A 25 -3.06 11.01 7.78
C LEU A 25 -3.79 10.17 6.72
N ILE A 26 -4.61 10.79 5.88
CA ILE A 26 -5.26 10.10 4.77
C ILE A 26 -4.21 9.44 3.86
N VAL A 27 -3.13 10.15 3.53
CA VAL A 27 -2.03 9.63 2.71
C VAL A 27 -1.38 8.41 3.37
N VAL A 28 -1.13 8.41 4.68
CA VAL A 28 -0.57 7.25 5.40
C VAL A 28 -1.45 6.03 5.25
N PHE A 29 -2.78 6.18 5.38
CA PHE A 29 -3.72 5.08 5.20
C PHE A 29 -3.64 4.47 3.78
N TYR A 30 -3.53 5.30 2.75
CA TYR A 30 -3.46 4.83 1.37
C TYR A 30 -2.11 4.24 0.99
N VAL A 31 -1.01 4.78 1.49
CA VAL A 31 0.35 4.30 1.21
C VAL A 31 0.65 3.02 1.99
N SER A 32 0.04 2.83 3.18
CA SER A 32 0.28 1.66 4.02
C SER A 32 -0.37 0.40 3.44
N GLN A 33 0.41 -0.34 2.67
CA GLN A 33 0.01 -1.62 2.08
C GLN A 33 0.64 -2.80 2.85
N PRO A 34 0.05 -4.01 2.79
CA PRO A 34 0.60 -5.18 3.47
C PRO A 34 1.96 -5.62 2.90
N ASN A 35 2.27 -5.24 1.66
CA ASN A 35 3.45 -5.66 0.93
C ASN A 35 4.43 -4.50 0.72
N VAL A 36 5.69 -4.67 1.14
CA VAL A 36 6.75 -3.63 1.05
C VAL A 36 7.03 -3.19 -0.39
N LEU A 37 6.97 -4.11 -1.36
CA LEU A 37 7.14 -3.74 -2.78
C LEU A 37 6.03 -2.84 -3.27
N MET A 38 4.78 -3.15 -2.89
CA MET A 38 3.64 -2.31 -3.22
C MET A 38 3.73 -0.95 -2.54
N ILE A 39 4.20 -0.89 -1.28
CA ILE A 39 4.43 0.40 -0.60
C ILE A 39 5.41 1.25 -1.39
N LYS A 40 6.56 0.71 -1.81
CA LYS A 40 7.56 1.45 -2.62
C LYS A 40 6.97 1.94 -3.94
N LEU A 41 6.28 1.05 -4.67
CA LEU A 41 5.66 1.39 -5.95
C LEU A 41 4.60 2.49 -5.78
N VAL A 42 3.68 2.30 -4.83
CA VAL A 42 2.61 3.27 -4.53
C VAL A 42 3.21 4.61 -4.10
N SER A 43 4.24 4.60 -3.25
CA SER A 43 4.92 5.83 -2.80
C SER A 43 5.53 6.62 -3.95
N VAL A 44 6.24 5.95 -4.88
CA VAL A 44 6.84 6.62 -6.05
C VAL A 44 5.76 7.19 -6.96
N VAL A 45 4.73 6.40 -7.27
CA VAL A 45 3.60 6.86 -8.09
C VAL A 45 2.91 8.05 -7.42
N PHE A 46 2.70 7.97 -6.11
CA PHE A 46 2.06 9.03 -5.33
C PHE A 46 2.88 10.32 -5.35
N PHE A 47 4.19 10.22 -5.11
CA PHE A 47 5.11 11.36 -5.17
C PHE A 47 5.05 12.08 -6.52
N VAL A 48 5.19 11.32 -7.62
CA VAL A 48 5.15 11.89 -8.98
C VAL A 48 3.79 12.52 -9.27
N THR A 49 2.72 11.80 -8.96
CA THR A 49 1.34 12.26 -9.25
C THR A 49 0.99 13.52 -8.47
N VAL A 50 1.33 13.58 -7.19
CA VAL A 50 1.08 14.78 -6.35
C VAL A 50 1.90 15.96 -6.85
N THR A 51 3.17 15.75 -7.20
CA THR A 51 4.04 16.81 -7.72
C THR A 51 3.50 17.38 -9.03
N VAL A 52 3.09 16.51 -9.97
CA VAL A 52 2.50 16.93 -11.24
C VAL A 52 1.17 17.66 -11.03
N ALA A 53 0.31 17.13 -10.15
CA ALA A 53 -1.00 17.72 -9.91
C ALA A 53 -0.92 19.07 -9.22
N LEU A 54 -0.11 19.21 -8.15
CA LEU A 54 0.07 20.50 -7.47
C LEU A 54 0.81 21.50 -8.35
N GLY A 55 1.77 21.04 -9.16
CA GLY A 55 2.38 21.88 -10.21
C GLY A 55 1.35 22.36 -11.23
N GLY A 56 0.44 21.50 -11.68
CA GLY A 56 -0.68 21.87 -12.54
C GLY A 56 -1.61 22.89 -11.91
N VAL A 57 -1.95 22.71 -10.62
CA VAL A 57 -2.76 23.71 -9.87
C VAL A 57 -2.06 25.06 -9.79
N LEU A 58 -0.75 25.08 -9.50
CA LEU A 58 0.03 26.33 -9.48
C LEU A 58 0.03 27.02 -10.85
N LEU A 59 0.19 26.28 -11.94
CA LEU A 59 0.13 26.84 -13.30
C LEU A 59 -1.26 27.39 -13.61
N ILE A 60 -2.33 26.69 -13.25
CA ILE A 60 -3.71 27.16 -13.43
C ILE A 60 -3.92 28.46 -12.66
N ILE A 61 -3.50 28.52 -11.39
CA ILE A 61 -3.65 29.73 -10.57
C ILE A 61 -2.85 30.88 -11.18
N LYS A 62 -1.60 30.64 -11.61
CA LYS A 62 -0.75 31.67 -12.21
C LYS A 62 -1.36 32.28 -13.47
N TRP A 63 -1.98 31.48 -14.33
CA TRP A 63 -2.51 31.95 -15.62
C TRP A 63 -3.95 32.45 -15.56
N THR A 64 -4.73 31.95 -14.60
CA THR A 64 -6.18 32.22 -14.50
C THR A 64 -6.56 32.96 -13.24
N TYR A 65 -5.59 33.63 -12.58
CA TYR A 65 -5.85 34.33 -11.33
C TYR A 65 -6.98 35.37 -11.45
N ASP A 66 -6.97 36.16 -12.53
CA ASP A 66 -7.95 37.20 -12.80
C ASP A 66 -9.28 36.69 -13.40
N TYR A 67 -9.34 35.43 -13.80
CA TYR A 67 -10.50 34.83 -14.47
C TYR A 67 -11.10 33.67 -13.68
N PRO A 68 -11.97 33.89 -12.68
CA PRO A 68 -12.47 32.87 -11.78
C PRO A 68 -13.25 31.74 -12.49
N LEU A 69 -13.98 32.04 -13.57
CA LEU A 69 -14.70 31.03 -14.34
C LEU A 69 -13.75 30.09 -15.08
N ILE A 70 -12.68 30.61 -15.69
CA ILE A 70 -11.69 29.81 -16.40
C ILE A 70 -10.93 28.92 -15.40
N ARG A 71 -10.60 29.46 -14.23
CA ARG A 71 -9.98 28.70 -13.15
C ARG A 71 -10.86 27.56 -12.68
N LEU A 72 -12.16 27.80 -12.50
CA LEU A 72 -13.10 26.75 -12.12
C LEU A 72 -13.17 25.65 -13.18
N ALA A 73 -13.32 26.02 -14.46
CA ALA A 73 -13.36 25.07 -15.57
C ALA A 73 -12.08 24.20 -15.66
N ALA A 74 -10.91 24.83 -15.55
CA ALA A 74 -9.62 24.12 -15.57
C ALA A 74 -9.47 23.19 -14.37
N SER A 75 -9.93 23.57 -13.19
CA SER A 75 -9.90 22.73 -12.00
C SER A 75 -10.83 21.54 -12.09
N VAL A 76 -12.03 21.73 -12.65
CA VAL A 76 -12.97 20.63 -12.94
C VAL A 76 -12.37 19.67 -13.95
N ALA A 77 -11.71 20.16 -14.99
CA ALA A 77 -11.03 19.32 -15.97
C ALA A 77 -9.89 18.49 -15.35
N LEU A 78 -9.06 19.13 -14.49
CA LEU A 78 -7.99 18.45 -13.79
C LEU A 78 -8.53 17.38 -12.84
N PHE A 79 -9.58 17.69 -12.10
CA PHE A 79 -10.27 16.75 -11.21
C PHE A 79 -10.85 15.57 -11.97
N PHE A 80 -11.54 15.82 -13.09
CA PHE A 80 -12.08 14.78 -13.95
C PHE A 80 -10.97 13.88 -14.50
N CYS A 81 -9.84 14.46 -14.94
CA CYS A 81 -8.67 13.71 -15.40
C CYS A 81 -8.12 12.81 -14.29
N ALA A 82 -8.02 13.31 -13.05
CA ALA A 82 -7.56 12.52 -11.92
C ALA A 82 -8.52 11.35 -11.60
N LEU A 83 -9.83 11.56 -11.64
CA LEU A 83 -10.81 10.49 -11.45
C LEU A 83 -10.81 9.47 -12.61
N TYR A 84 -10.60 9.93 -13.83
CA TYR A 84 -10.45 9.03 -14.98
C TYR A 84 -9.22 8.13 -14.82
N LEU A 85 -8.08 8.69 -14.47
CA LEU A 85 -6.84 7.94 -14.19
C LEU A 85 -7.01 6.98 -13.01
N MET A 86 -7.76 7.38 -11.98
CA MET A 86 -8.12 6.49 -10.88
C MET A 86 -8.81 5.22 -11.38
N ARG A 87 -9.72 5.34 -12.34
CA ARG A 87 -10.46 4.20 -12.88
C ARG A 87 -9.60 3.32 -13.79
N VAL A 88 -8.74 3.92 -14.60
CA VAL A 88 -7.86 3.22 -15.56
C VAL A 88 -6.75 2.44 -14.86
N LEU A 89 -6.14 3.01 -13.82
CA LEU A 89 -4.97 2.43 -13.14
C LEU A 89 -5.30 1.40 -12.05
N GLY A 90 -6.57 1.10 -11.80
CA GLY A 90 -7.01 0.04 -10.91
C GLY A 90 -6.38 0.12 -9.51
N LYS A 91 -5.45 -0.79 -9.18
CA LYS A 91 -4.82 -0.86 -7.84
C LYS A 91 -4.02 0.39 -7.45
N LEU A 92 -3.50 1.15 -8.41
CA LEU A 92 -2.80 2.41 -8.20
C LEU A 92 -3.75 3.62 -8.24
N GLY A 93 -5.01 3.41 -8.62
CA GLY A 93 -6.00 4.45 -8.78
C GLY A 93 -6.30 5.23 -7.50
N LEU A 94 -6.14 4.62 -6.33
CA LEU A 94 -6.33 5.30 -5.04
C LEU A 94 -5.41 6.50 -4.85
N ALA A 95 -4.19 6.48 -5.39
CA ALA A 95 -3.29 7.64 -5.38
C ALA A 95 -3.92 8.84 -6.10
N PHE A 96 -4.56 8.60 -7.24
CA PHE A 96 -5.22 9.65 -8.01
C PHE A 96 -6.49 10.19 -7.34
N PHE A 97 -7.18 9.38 -6.53
CA PHE A 97 -8.29 9.83 -5.71
C PHE A 97 -7.83 10.87 -4.67
N VAL A 98 -6.74 10.58 -3.95
CA VAL A 98 -6.19 11.52 -2.96
C VAL A 98 -5.69 12.80 -3.65
N VAL A 99 -5.12 12.66 -4.84
CA VAL A 99 -4.75 13.83 -5.67
C VAL A 99 -5.96 14.64 -6.06
N ALA A 100 -7.05 14.00 -6.47
CA ALA A 100 -8.31 14.69 -6.78
C ALA A 100 -8.83 15.48 -5.56
N LEU A 101 -8.79 14.88 -4.36
CA LEU A 101 -9.13 15.57 -3.12
C LEU A 101 -8.19 16.78 -2.85
N ALA A 102 -6.88 16.59 -3.05
CA ALA A 102 -5.90 17.67 -2.86
C ALA A 102 -6.13 18.83 -3.84
N VAL A 103 -6.51 18.54 -5.09
CA VAL A 103 -6.86 19.53 -6.09
C VAL A 103 -8.08 20.35 -5.66
N ILE A 104 -9.15 19.69 -5.20
CA ILE A 104 -10.35 20.39 -4.69
C ILE A 104 -9.97 21.25 -3.48
N TYR A 105 -9.21 20.70 -2.54
CA TYR A 105 -8.78 21.40 -1.35
C TYR A 105 -7.95 22.64 -1.70
N ALA A 106 -7.04 22.53 -2.67
CA ALA A 106 -6.24 23.63 -3.15
C ALA A 106 -7.07 24.77 -3.77
N GLN A 107 -8.27 24.47 -4.31
CA GLN A 107 -9.18 25.50 -4.86
C GLN A 107 -9.84 26.36 -3.78
N THR A 108 -9.84 25.93 -2.52
CA THR A 108 -10.35 26.76 -1.42
C THR A 108 -9.39 27.87 -1.03
N PHE A 109 -8.09 27.76 -1.35
CA PHE A 109 -7.07 28.73 -0.95
C PHE A 109 -7.28 30.12 -1.55
N PRO A 110 -7.62 30.29 -2.85
CA PRO A 110 -7.88 31.60 -3.42
C PRO A 110 -9.08 32.33 -2.82
N SER A 111 -10.02 31.61 -2.19
CA SER A 111 -11.13 32.23 -1.46
C SER A 111 -10.76 32.71 -0.06
N MET A 112 -9.67 32.16 0.51
CA MET A 112 -9.19 32.53 1.85
C MET A 112 -8.25 33.73 1.84
N THR A 113 -7.53 33.97 0.74
CA THR A 113 -6.56 35.04 0.64
C THR A 113 -6.45 35.60 -0.79
N SER A 114 -6.38 36.91 -0.90
CA SER A 114 -6.11 37.60 -2.15
C SER A 114 -4.61 37.76 -2.45
N GLN A 115 -3.74 37.43 -1.49
CA GLN A 115 -2.29 37.53 -1.66
C GLN A 115 -1.73 36.28 -2.33
N SER A 116 -1.21 36.41 -3.54
CA SER A 116 -0.65 35.31 -4.33
C SER A 116 0.52 34.63 -3.64
N GLU A 117 1.31 35.35 -2.85
CA GLU A 117 2.45 34.78 -2.11
C GLU A 117 2.01 33.77 -1.04
N ILE A 118 0.98 34.14 -0.25
CA ILE A 118 0.44 33.24 0.79
C ILE A 118 -0.14 31.98 0.15
N LEU A 119 -0.78 32.12 -0.99
CA LEU A 119 -1.39 31.01 -1.72
C LEU A 119 -0.33 30.02 -2.21
N VAL A 120 0.78 30.49 -2.78
CA VAL A 120 1.90 29.64 -3.18
C VAL A 120 2.51 28.94 -1.97
N ARG A 121 2.69 29.64 -0.86
CA ARG A 121 3.19 29.04 0.39
C ARG A 121 2.27 27.95 0.90
N LEU A 122 0.96 28.12 0.90
CA LEU A 122 -0.02 27.10 1.33
C LEU A 122 0.05 25.87 0.44
N LEU A 123 0.16 26.03 -0.88
CA LEU A 123 0.31 24.91 -1.81
C LEU A 123 1.63 24.14 -1.60
N LEU A 124 2.73 24.85 -1.36
CA LEU A 124 4.01 24.24 -1.03
C LEU A 124 3.96 23.50 0.31
N TRP A 125 3.29 24.05 1.32
CA TRP A 125 3.08 23.37 2.60
C TRP A 125 2.23 22.12 2.44
N LEU A 126 1.20 22.15 1.59
CA LEU A 126 0.41 20.97 1.26
C LEU A 126 1.27 19.89 0.59
N TRP A 127 2.15 20.28 -0.34
CA TRP A 127 3.10 19.35 -0.98
C TRP A 127 4.06 18.75 0.05
N VAL A 128 4.64 19.58 0.94
CA VAL A 128 5.52 19.11 2.02
C VAL A 128 4.79 18.15 2.95
N ALA A 129 3.55 18.44 3.36
CA ALA A 129 2.76 17.61 4.24
C ALA A 129 2.53 16.20 3.64
N ILE A 130 2.16 16.12 2.37
CA ILE A 130 1.92 14.85 1.67
C ILE A 130 3.24 14.05 1.55
N ASN A 131 4.33 14.69 1.14
CA ASN A 131 5.61 14.01 0.96
C ASN A 131 6.23 13.55 2.29
N THR A 132 6.05 14.31 3.36
CA THR A 132 6.46 13.92 4.72
C THR A 132 5.70 12.67 5.17
N ALA A 133 4.39 12.59 4.88
CA ALA A 133 3.60 11.40 5.19
C ALA A 133 4.08 10.16 4.44
N ILE A 134 4.44 10.30 3.16
CA ILE A 134 5.02 9.21 2.34
C ILE A 134 6.37 8.78 2.94
N LEU A 135 7.24 9.75 3.27
CA LEU A 135 8.57 9.47 3.81
C LEU A 135 8.49 8.73 5.15
N VAL A 136 7.66 9.20 6.08
CA VAL A 136 7.44 8.57 7.39
C VAL A 136 6.93 7.14 7.21
N THR A 137 5.97 6.94 6.31
CA THR A 137 5.43 5.59 6.04
C THR A 137 6.51 4.66 5.49
N LEU A 138 7.36 5.13 4.57
CA LEU A 138 8.48 4.36 4.03
C LEU A 138 9.51 4.00 5.11
N LEU A 139 9.90 4.97 5.96
CA LEU A 139 10.86 4.77 7.03
C LEU A 139 10.36 3.75 8.05
N VAL A 140 9.13 3.91 8.53
CA VAL A 140 8.52 2.97 9.47
C VAL A 140 8.47 1.57 8.88
N ASN A 141 8.02 1.42 7.62
CA ASN A 141 7.97 0.10 6.98
C ASN A 141 9.37 -0.48 6.71
N ALA A 142 10.39 0.34 6.47
CA ALA A 142 11.77 -0.13 6.32
C ALA A 142 12.34 -0.70 7.63
N CYS A 143 11.93 -0.17 8.79
CA CYS A 143 12.33 -0.69 10.10
C CYS A 143 11.74 -2.08 10.41
N PHE A 144 10.62 -2.46 9.77
CA PHE A 144 9.98 -3.74 10.02
C PHE A 144 10.43 -4.82 9.02
N GLN A 145 11.53 -5.51 9.33
CA GLN A 145 12.08 -6.60 8.50
C GLN A 145 11.10 -7.76 8.23
N GLN A 146 10.17 -8.02 9.14
CA GLN A 146 9.12 -9.05 8.97
C GLN A 146 8.14 -8.74 7.81
N ALA A 147 8.14 -7.51 7.33
CA ALA A 147 7.30 -7.08 6.20
C ALA A 147 7.87 -7.48 4.82
N PHE A 148 9.12 -7.95 4.75
CA PHE A 148 9.70 -8.40 3.50
C PHE A 148 9.02 -9.68 3.00
N PRO A 149 8.62 -9.74 1.72
CA PRO A 149 7.90 -10.88 1.16
C PRO A 149 8.64 -12.20 1.32
N GLY A 150 9.98 -12.18 1.26
CA GLY A 150 10.81 -13.37 1.47
C GLY A 150 10.70 -13.94 2.88
N ASN A 151 10.69 -13.09 3.91
CA ASN A 151 10.54 -13.51 5.29
C ASN A 151 9.12 -14.00 5.57
N GLN A 152 8.12 -13.33 5.02
CA GLN A 152 6.73 -13.78 5.10
C GLN A 152 6.52 -15.14 4.42
N PHE A 153 7.11 -15.33 3.24
CA PHE A 153 7.06 -16.61 2.54
C PHE A 153 7.72 -17.72 3.34
N LYS A 154 8.95 -17.49 3.83
CA LYS A 154 9.68 -18.48 4.69
C LYS A 154 8.89 -18.81 5.96
N ALA A 155 8.34 -17.81 6.63
CA ALA A 155 7.54 -17.99 7.85
C ALA A 155 6.23 -18.77 7.58
N ARG A 156 5.54 -18.47 6.50
CA ARG A 156 4.32 -19.20 6.11
C ARG A 156 4.62 -20.65 5.70
N LEU A 157 5.71 -20.86 4.96
CA LEU A 157 6.15 -22.21 4.58
C LEU A 157 6.50 -23.05 5.82
N ALA A 158 7.25 -22.47 6.76
CA ALA A 158 7.57 -23.12 8.03
C ALA A 158 6.31 -23.40 8.87
N GLY A 159 5.37 -22.46 8.92
CA GLY A 159 4.08 -22.62 9.60
C GLY A 159 3.26 -23.76 9.03
N MET A 160 3.20 -23.92 7.70
CA MET A 160 2.52 -25.07 7.07
C MET A 160 3.19 -26.40 7.39
N LEU A 161 4.53 -26.46 7.41
CA LEU A 161 5.26 -27.67 7.80
C LEU A 161 5.00 -28.05 9.26
N HIS A 162 4.97 -27.05 10.14
CA HIS A 162 4.64 -27.26 11.54
C HIS A 162 3.21 -27.76 11.74
N GLU A 163 2.28 -27.21 10.96
CA GLU A 163 0.89 -27.65 10.91
C GLU A 163 0.77 -29.11 10.44
N VAL A 164 1.50 -29.51 9.39
CA VAL A 164 1.58 -30.90 8.93
C VAL A 164 2.10 -31.81 10.04
N ALA A 165 3.20 -31.41 10.72
CA ALA A 165 3.75 -32.16 11.83
C ALA A 165 2.76 -32.32 12.99
N ARG A 166 2.04 -31.27 13.35
CA ARG A 166 1.01 -31.28 14.40
C ARG A 166 -0.15 -32.23 14.04
N ARG A 167 -0.65 -32.20 12.82
CA ARG A 167 -1.74 -33.07 12.34
C ARG A 167 -1.35 -34.53 12.29
N LEU A 168 -0.11 -34.80 11.94
CA LEU A 168 0.41 -36.20 11.96
C LEU A 168 0.59 -36.73 13.38
N ALA A 169 0.97 -35.85 14.34
CA ALA A 169 1.16 -36.23 15.74
C ALA A 169 -0.16 -36.44 16.50
N ALA A 170 -1.19 -35.62 16.19
CA ALA A 170 -2.50 -35.67 16.86
C ALA A 170 -3.64 -35.53 15.83
N PRO A 171 -3.95 -36.57 15.07
CA PRO A 171 -4.92 -36.48 13.97
C PRO A 171 -6.36 -36.21 14.41
N ASP A 172 -6.71 -36.49 15.66
CA ASP A 172 -8.08 -36.34 16.18
C ASP A 172 -8.32 -35.01 16.91
N ALA A 173 -7.29 -34.15 17.01
CA ALA A 173 -7.37 -32.91 17.79
C ALA A 173 -8.13 -31.78 17.09
N GLU A 174 -8.19 -31.76 15.77
CA GLU A 174 -8.84 -30.69 14.99
C GLU A 174 -9.59 -31.25 13.78
N ALA A 175 -10.70 -30.64 13.41
CA ALA A 175 -11.43 -30.98 12.20
C ALA A 175 -10.57 -30.72 10.93
N PRO A 176 -10.69 -31.58 9.88
CA PRO A 176 -9.98 -31.34 8.63
C PRO A 176 -10.39 -30.00 8.00
N PRO A 177 -9.45 -29.24 7.43
CA PRO A 177 -9.79 -27.97 6.79
C PRO A 177 -10.66 -28.20 5.56
N THR A 178 -11.56 -27.27 5.31
CA THR A 178 -12.39 -27.31 4.12
C THR A 178 -11.54 -27.15 2.85
N PHE A 179 -12.01 -27.71 1.73
CA PHE A 179 -11.33 -27.55 0.43
C PHE A 179 -11.10 -26.09 0.07
N GLY A 180 -12.08 -25.20 0.38
CA GLY A 180 -11.98 -23.76 0.11
C GLY A 180 -10.86 -23.09 0.90
N GLU A 181 -10.70 -23.43 2.18
CA GLU A 181 -9.61 -22.91 3.04
C GLU A 181 -8.24 -23.37 2.55
N THR A 182 -8.14 -24.63 2.19
CA THR A 182 -6.88 -25.22 1.65
C THR A 182 -6.49 -24.54 0.34
N ALA A 183 -7.44 -24.34 -0.57
CA ALA A 183 -7.21 -23.65 -1.84
C ALA A 183 -6.82 -22.18 -1.63
N ALA A 184 -7.46 -21.48 -0.70
CA ALA A 184 -7.13 -20.11 -0.37
C ALA A 184 -5.71 -19.96 0.20
N GLN A 185 -5.30 -20.87 1.10
CA GLN A 185 -3.94 -20.91 1.65
C GLN A 185 -2.89 -21.18 0.56
N PHE A 186 -3.17 -22.08 -0.38
CA PHE A 186 -2.28 -22.37 -1.48
C PHE A 186 -2.11 -21.20 -2.43
N ASN A 187 -3.20 -20.55 -2.82
CA ASN A 187 -3.16 -19.36 -3.66
C ASN A 187 -2.40 -18.21 -2.98
N GLN A 188 -2.60 -18.04 -1.67
CA GLN A 188 -1.87 -17.02 -0.89
C GLN A 188 -0.37 -17.33 -0.87
N LEU A 189 0.03 -18.59 -0.67
CA LEU A 189 1.43 -18.97 -0.63
C LEU A 189 2.11 -18.85 -2.00
N GLN A 190 1.42 -19.20 -3.09
CA GLN A 190 1.91 -18.99 -4.46
C GLN A 190 2.08 -17.51 -4.78
N SER A 191 1.14 -16.66 -4.38
CA SER A 191 1.24 -15.21 -4.58
C SER A 191 2.42 -14.60 -3.80
N LEU A 192 2.63 -15.05 -2.56
CA LEU A 192 3.79 -14.66 -1.75
C LEU A 192 5.11 -15.12 -2.38
N PHE A 193 5.16 -16.33 -2.93
CA PHE A 193 6.34 -16.81 -3.65
C PHE A 193 6.65 -15.98 -4.88
N ALA A 194 5.65 -15.64 -5.69
CA ALA A 194 5.82 -14.78 -6.85
C ALA A 194 6.34 -13.38 -6.50
N GLN A 195 5.94 -12.84 -5.34
CA GLN A 195 6.42 -11.58 -4.82
C GLN A 195 7.83 -11.70 -4.22
N ALA A 196 8.08 -12.76 -3.45
CA ALA A 196 9.37 -13.03 -2.83
C ALA A 196 10.47 -13.29 -3.86
N SER A 197 10.15 -13.97 -4.97
CA SER A 197 11.11 -14.21 -6.06
C SER A 197 11.57 -12.93 -6.76
N ARG A 198 10.76 -11.85 -6.70
CA ARG A 198 11.13 -10.53 -7.28
C ARG A 198 11.84 -9.62 -6.28
N ALA A 199 11.59 -9.82 -4.97
CA ALA A 199 12.01 -8.89 -3.94
C ALA A 199 13.24 -9.35 -3.15
N THR A 200 13.47 -10.66 -3.05
CA THR A 200 14.49 -11.23 -2.18
C THR A 200 15.58 -11.89 -3.02
N PRO A 201 16.82 -11.39 -2.96
CA PRO A 201 17.92 -11.90 -3.80
C PRO A 201 18.20 -13.39 -3.58
N GLU A 202 18.05 -13.90 -2.36
CA GLU A 202 18.23 -15.31 -2.05
C GLU A 202 17.24 -16.22 -2.79
N ILE A 203 15.98 -15.80 -2.90
CA ILE A 203 14.93 -16.57 -3.59
C ILE A 203 15.07 -16.38 -5.12
N ALA A 204 15.49 -15.19 -5.55
CA ALA A 204 15.74 -14.87 -6.95
C ALA A 204 16.95 -15.64 -7.50
N ALA A 205 17.97 -15.94 -6.69
CA ALA A 205 19.16 -16.67 -7.10
C ALA A 205 18.88 -18.16 -7.38
N ALA A 206 17.93 -18.76 -6.67
CA ALA A 206 17.60 -20.19 -6.82
C ALA A 206 16.09 -20.45 -6.90
N PRO A 207 15.36 -19.92 -7.89
CA PRO A 207 13.91 -19.97 -7.94
C PRO A 207 13.36 -21.39 -8.10
N GLN A 208 14.08 -22.28 -8.78
CA GLN A 208 13.68 -23.68 -8.97
C GLN A 208 13.76 -24.47 -7.67
N ALA A 209 14.80 -24.27 -6.86
CA ALA A 209 14.93 -24.92 -5.56
C ALA A 209 13.82 -24.51 -4.59
N TRP A 210 13.41 -23.25 -4.62
CA TRP A 210 12.29 -22.76 -3.81
C TRP A 210 10.93 -23.24 -4.33
N ARG A 211 10.77 -23.38 -5.64
CA ARG A 211 9.56 -23.99 -6.24
C ARG A 211 9.41 -25.45 -5.85
N SER A 212 10.49 -26.23 -5.87
CA SER A 212 10.46 -27.62 -5.47
C SER A 212 10.13 -27.79 -3.97
N ARG A 213 10.70 -26.94 -3.11
CA ARG A 213 10.36 -26.91 -1.67
C ARG A 213 8.88 -26.56 -1.46
N LEU A 214 8.37 -25.54 -2.16
CA LEU A 214 6.96 -25.16 -2.12
C LEU A 214 6.07 -26.34 -2.54
N ALA A 215 6.37 -26.98 -3.69
CA ALA A 215 5.59 -28.11 -4.19
C ALA A 215 5.62 -29.30 -3.23
N ALA A 216 6.79 -29.60 -2.63
CA ALA A 216 6.90 -30.66 -1.64
C ALA A 216 6.07 -30.37 -0.39
N THR A 217 6.13 -29.15 0.14
CA THR A 217 5.32 -28.73 1.31
C THR A 217 3.82 -28.84 1.03
N LEU A 218 3.37 -28.40 -0.14
CA LEU A 218 1.97 -28.48 -0.54
C LEU A 218 1.51 -29.96 -0.65
N ARG A 219 2.34 -30.83 -1.22
CA ARG A 219 2.05 -32.29 -1.29
C ARG A 219 1.97 -32.90 0.10
N CYS A 220 2.92 -32.58 0.99
CA CYS A 220 2.89 -33.07 2.37
C CYS A 220 1.61 -32.63 3.09
N TYR A 221 1.20 -31.40 2.90
CA TYR A 221 -0.03 -30.88 3.51
C TYR A 221 -1.28 -31.58 2.97
N GLN A 222 -1.37 -31.82 1.66
CA GLN A 222 -2.47 -32.57 1.04
C GLN A 222 -2.54 -33.99 1.54
N LEU A 223 -1.39 -34.69 1.63
CA LEU A 223 -1.35 -36.06 2.13
C LEU A 223 -1.76 -36.14 3.61
N ALA A 224 -1.31 -35.20 4.44
CA ALA A 224 -1.71 -35.13 5.84
C ALA A 224 -3.21 -34.94 6.02
N THR A 225 -3.82 -34.04 5.21
CA THR A 225 -5.29 -33.82 5.24
C THR A 225 -6.07 -35.04 4.76
N LEU A 226 -5.62 -35.72 3.71
CA LEU A 226 -6.26 -36.93 3.21
C LEU A 226 -6.16 -38.11 4.21
N LEU A 227 -5.04 -38.23 4.92
CA LEU A 227 -4.88 -39.25 5.97
C LEU A 227 -5.81 -39.00 7.15
N GLN A 228 -6.02 -37.74 7.50
CA GLN A 228 -6.93 -37.33 8.56
C GLN A 228 -8.40 -37.62 8.17
N ASP A 229 -8.79 -37.27 6.94
CA ASP A 229 -10.14 -37.49 6.42
C ASP A 229 -10.47 -39.01 6.37
N ARG A 230 -9.53 -39.83 5.94
CA ARG A 230 -9.71 -41.28 5.87
C ARG A 230 -9.87 -41.93 7.25
N LYS A 231 -9.25 -41.40 8.30
CA LYS A 231 -9.44 -41.87 9.68
C LYS A 231 -10.77 -41.45 10.28
N SER A 232 -11.34 -40.33 9.88
CA SER A 232 -12.65 -39.89 10.37
C SER A 232 -13.83 -40.67 9.81
N VAL A 233 -13.61 -41.55 8.79
CA VAL A 233 -14.64 -42.36 8.11
C VAL A 233 -14.64 -43.82 8.62
N VAL A 234 -13.66 -44.22 9.41
CA VAL A 234 -13.58 -45.54 10.06
C VAL A 234 -13.92 -45.41 11.53
#